data_95cebd49323947727033531ccadfa525
#
_entry.id   95cebd49323947727033531ccadfa525
#
_cell.length_a   1.000
_cell.length_b   1.000
_cell.length_c   1.000
_cell.angle_alpha   90.00
_cell.angle_beta   90.00
_cell.angle_gamma   90.00
#
_symmetry.space_group_name_H-M   'P 1'
#
loop_
_entity.id
_entity.type
_entity.pdbx_description
1 polymer ?
#
loop_
_entity_poly.entity_id
_entity_poly.type
_entity_poly.pdbx_seq_one_letter_code
_entity_poly.pdbx_strand_id
1 'polypeptide(L)'
;MQIKFEFDKDKILSFLVRFKQKLSVLCGNILDWSEKKLFAIKPVFREHKETFLKTLLPLLIIFIGFYSCSLRQKNIAQNISELFKIADEIREYYLDKPDYWGLSTEFAAKKQLIDTKFISDDKIVLSSGSEIFIGDGEKADVLMPSSQTFDISLRHLNKAECIAYSEAKFSEERLLEIMRITIVNESGHYAFEWGGEHPLPIQKYAAKDFCHDSDNTFIWSIK
;
A
#
# COMPACT_ATOMS: atom_id res chain seq x y z
N MET A 1 -48.31 -16.25 2.79
CA MET A 1 -47.12 -17.09 2.97
C MET A 1 -46.11 -16.30 3.80
N GLN A 2 -46.09 -16.49 5.13
CA GLN A 2 -45.15 -15.81 6.03
C GLN A 2 -43.89 -16.65 6.11
N ILE A 3 -42.80 -16.14 5.49
CA ILE A 3 -41.46 -16.75 5.60
C ILE A 3 -40.92 -16.35 6.99
N LYS A 4 -40.97 -17.26 7.96
CA LYS A 4 -40.24 -17.12 9.21
C LYS A 4 -38.75 -17.35 8.97
N PHE A 5 -37.97 -16.29 8.92
CA PHE A 5 -36.52 -16.40 9.01
C PHE A 5 -36.10 -16.66 10.46
N GLU A 6 -35.81 -17.90 10.78
CA GLU A 6 -35.17 -18.28 12.03
C GLU A 6 -33.68 -17.92 11.94
N PHE A 7 -33.29 -16.82 12.57
CA PHE A 7 -31.90 -16.37 12.61
C PHE A 7 -31.16 -17.11 13.72
N ASP A 8 -30.29 -18.04 13.33
CA ASP A 8 -29.39 -18.76 14.19
C ASP A 8 -28.33 -17.82 14.79
N LYS A 9 -28.45 -17.57 16.08
CA LYS A 9 -27.65 -16.62 16.86
C LYS A 9 -26.16 -16.98 16.83
N ASP A 10 -25.83 -18.27 16.76
CA ASP A 10 -24.48 -18.79 16.80
C ASP A 10 -23.81 -18.63 15.42
N LYS A 11 -24.59 -18.70 14.32
CA LYS A 11 -24.09 -18.41 12.97
C LYS A 11 -23.75 -16.93 12.79
N ILE A 12 -24.55 -16.02 13.35
CA ILE A 12 -24.25 -14.58 13.31
C ILE A 12 -22.99 -14.29 14.14
N LEU A 13 -22.87 -14.88 15.32
CA LEU A 13 -21.70 -14.68 16.17
C LEU A 13 -20.42 -15.24 15.50
N SER A 14 -20.50 -16.43 14.91
CA SER A 14 -19.38 -17.04 14.19
C SER A 14 -18.99 -16.23 12.92
N PHE A 15 -19.96 -15.66 12.21
CA PHE A 15 -19.73 -14.76 11.10
C PHE A 15 -19.02 -13.47 11.56
N LEU A 16 -19.47 -12.85 12.65
CA LEU A 16 -18.85 -11.64 13.21
C LEU A 16 -17.43 -11.91 13.71
N VAL A 17 -17.18 -13.08 14.31
CA VAL A 17 -15.82 -13.49 14.74
C VAL A 17 -14.91 -13.71 13.54
N ARG A 18 -15.35 -14.41 12.49
CA ARG A 18 -14.58 -14.60 11.24
C ARG A 18 -14.37 -13.30 10.48
N PHE A 19 -15.37 -12.42 10.47
CA PHE A 19 -15.28 -11.08 9.89
C PHE A 19 -14.30 -10.20 10.68
N LYS A 20 -14.31 -10.30 12.02
CA LYS A 20 -13.32 -9.67 12.92
C LYS A 20 -11.90 -10.13 12.59
N GLN A 21 -11.67 -11.46 12.43
CA GLN A 21 -10.36 -12.00 12.05
C GLN A 21 -9.89 -11.54 10.66
N LYS A 22 -10.79 -11.50 9.67
CA LYS A 22 -10.45 -10.98 8.33
C LYS A 22 -10.20 -9.48 8.32
N LEU A 23 -10.93 -8.70 9.12
CA LEU A 23 -10.69 -7.26 9.30
C LEU A 23 -9.39 -6.99 10.05
N SER A 24 -8.98 -7.81 11.00
CA SER A 24 -7.71 -7.64 11.73
C SER A 24 -6.49 -7.89 10.85
N VAL A 25 -6.60 -8.79 9.87
CA VAL A 25 -5.57 -9.01 8.84
C VAL A 25 -5.53 -7.86 7.82
N LEU A 26 -6.67 -7.21 7.58
CA LEU A 26 -6.78 -6.07 6.66
C LEU A 26 -6.44 -4.71 7.28
N CYS A 27 -6.57 -4.58 8.60
CA CYS A 27 -6.36 -3.32 9.33
C CYS A 27 -5.74 -3.61 10.70
N GLY A 28 -4.43 -3.73 10.75
CA GLY A 28 -3.66 -4.16 11.92
C GLY A 28 -3.86 -3.42 13.25
N ASN A 29 -4.75 -2.43 13.35
CA ASN A 29 -4.92 -1.61 14.58
C ASN A 29 -6.36 -1.22 14.94
N ILE A 30 -7.41 -1.89 14.44
CA ILE A 30 -8.81 -1.50 14.79
C ILE A 30 -9.37 -2.28 15.98
N LEU A 31 -8.59 -3.05 16.72
CA LEU A 31 -9.13 -4.04 17.65
C LEU A 31 -8.85 -3.81 19.13
N ASP A 32 -8.91 -2.56 19.58
CA ASP A 32 -9.17 -2.27 21.00
C ASP A 32 -10.62 -1.79 21.29
N TRP A 33 -11.53 -2.18 20.42
CA TRP A 33 -12.96 -2.14 20.73
C TRP A 33 -13.27 -3.31 21.67
N SER A 34 -12.94 -3.05 22.93
CA SER A 34 -13.06 -4.01 24.01
C SER A 34 -14.45 -4.66 24.02
N GLU A 35 -14.47 -5.96 24.28
CA GLU A 35 -15.68 -6.75 24.58
C GLU A 35 -16.65 -6.03 25.54
N LYS A 36 -16.16 -5.14 26.41
CA LYS A 36 -16.95 -4.30 27.32
C LYS A 36 -17.94 -3.37 26.62
N LYS A 37 -17.65 -2.81 25.44
CA LYS A 37 -18.60 -1.95 24.70
C LYS A 37 -19.67 -2.76 23.95
N LEU A 38 -19.35 -3.97 23.51
CA LEU A 38 -20.34 -4.90 22.95
C LEU A 38 -21.38 -5.36 23.99
N PHE A 39 -20.98 -5.46 25.24
CA PHE A 39 -21.89 -5.81 26.34
C PHE A 39 -22.92 -4.70 26.68
N ALA A 40 -22.55 -3.44 26.50
CA ALA A 40 -23.45 -2.30 26.71
C ALA A 40 -24.56 -2.18 25.64
N ILE A 41 -24.38 -2.76 24.48
CA ILE A 41 -25.35 -2.74 23.36
C ILE A 41 -26.39 -3.86 23.48
N LYS A 42 -26.16 -4.88 24.32
CA LYS A 42 -27.06 -6.03 24.50
C LYS A 42 -28.53 -5.68 24.80
N PRO A 43 -28.86 -4.75 25.70
CA PRO A 43 -30.28 -4.46 26.02
C PRO A 43 -30.99 -3.79 24.82
N VAL A 44 -30.34 -2.84 24.11
CA VAL A 44 -30.91 -2.16 22.94
C VAL A 44 -31.13 -3.13 21.78
N PHE A 45 -30.25 -4.14 21.66
CA PHE A 45 -30.34 -5.16 20.63
C PHE A 45 -31.56 -6.09 20.81
N ARG A 46 -32.04 -6.25 22.04
CA ARG A 46 -33.15 -7.15 22.35
C ARG A 46 -34.52 -6.56 21.99
N GLU A 47 -34.66 -5.25 22.10
CA GLU A 47 -35.94 -4.55 21.94
C GLU A 47 -36.17 -4.09 20.48
N HIS A 48 -35.13 -3.74 19.74
CA HIS A 48 -35.19 -3.23 18.36
C HIS A 48 -34.43 -4.07 17.35
N LYS A 49 -34.34 -5.37 17.56
CA LYS A 49 -33.54 -6.32 16.79
C LYS A 49 -33.80 -6.27 15.29
N GLU A 50 -35.04 -6.15 14.86
CA GLU A 50 -35.39 -6.13 13.44
C GLU A 50 -35.02 -4.80 12.75
N THR A 51 -35.24 -3.70 13.42
CA THR A 51 -34.90 -2.36 12.90
C THR A 51 -33.39 -2.16 12.83
N PHE A 52 -32.67 -2.63 13.88
CA PHE A 52 -31.22 -2.59 13.92
C PHE A 52 -30.57 -3.41 12.80
N LEU A 53 -31.07 -4.64 12.56
CA LEU A 53 -30.51 -5.52 11.52
C LEU A 53 -30.76 -4.98 10.11
N LYS A 54 -31.94 -4.41 9.87
CA LYS A 54 -32.34 -3.94 8.54
C LYS A 54 -31.78 -2.58 8.13
N THR A 55 -31.48 -1.71 9.12
CA THR A 55 -31.07 -0.33 8.80
C THR A 55 -29.67 0.03 9.30
N LEU A 56 -29.33 -0.27 10.54
CA LEU A 56 -28.06 0.11 11.14
C LEU A 56 -26.90 -0.77 10.70
N LEU A 57 -27.10 -2.06 10.52
CA LEU A 57 -26.03 -2.98 10.11
C LEU A 57 -25.48 -2.66 8.70
N PRO A 58 -26.33 -2.46 7.66
CA PRO A 58 -25.83 -2.03 6.35
C PRO A 58 -25.11 -0.69 6.39
N LEU A 59 -25.62 0.29 7.13
CA LEU A 59 -24.98 1.60 7.29
C LEU A 59 -23.61 1.48 7.97
N LEU A 60 -23.49 0.64 9.00
CA LEU A 60 -22.23 0.37 9.69
C LEU A 60 -21.20 -0.28 8.74
N ILE A 61 -21.64 -1.24 7.92
CA ILE A 61 -20.76 -1.89 6.93
C ILE A 61 -20.26 -0.89 5.87
N ILE A 62 -21.14 -0.02 5.38
CA ILE A 62 -20.80 1.03 4.44
C ILE A 62 -19.80 2.01 5.09
N PHE A 63 -20.06 2.43 6.32
CA PHE A 63 -19.19 3.35 7.05
C PHE A 63 -17.80 2.77 7.30
N ILE A 64 -17.72 1.49 7.72
CA ILE A 64 -16.45 0.77 7.92
C ILE A 64 -15.70 0.64 6.59
N GLY A 65 -16.40 0.34 5.49
CA GLY A 65 -15.81 0.27 4.16
C GLY A 65 -15.25 1.61 3.71
N PHE A 66 -15.99 2.69 3.87
CA PHE A 66 -15.55 4.06 3.55
C PHE A 66 -14.33 4.49 4.38
N TYR A 67 -14.38 4.23 5.68
CA TYR A 67 -13.30 4.57 6.61
C TYR A 67 -12.02 3.79 6.28
N SER A 68 -12.13 2.50 6.00
CA SER A 68 -10.99 1.65 5.61
C SER A 68 -10.36 2.11 4.28
N CYS A 69 -11.18 2.51 3.31
CA CYS A 69 -10.70 3.04 2.04
C CYS A 69 -9.97 4.38 2.21
N SER A 70 -10.51 5.28 3.04
CA SER A 70 -9.89 6.57 3.34
C SER A 70 -8.55 6.43 4.05
N LEU A 71 -8.44 5.51 5.03
CA LEU A 71 -7.17 5.23 5.71
C LEU A 71 -6.12 4.68 4.75
N ARG A 72 -6.50 3.77 3.85
CA ARG A 72 -5.58 3.21 2.85
C ARG A 72 -5.02 4.29 1.93
N GLN A 73 -5.86 5.18 1.40
CA GLN A 73 -5.42 6.28 0.54
C GLN A 73 -4.47 7.23 1.28
N LYS A 74 -4.75 7.52 2.54
CA LYS A 74 -3.87 8.35 3.39
C LYS A 74 -2.50 7.69 3.58
N ASN A 75 -2.46 6.39 3.85
CA ASN A 75 -1.21 5.66 4.03
C ASN A 75 -0.38 5.65 2.74
N ILE A 76 -0.99 5.47 1.57
CA ILE A 76 -0.28 5.50 0.29
C ILE A 76 0.29 6.87 -0.01
N ALA A 77 -0.49 7.95 0.18
CA ALA A 77 0.00 9.31 -0.01
C ALA A 77 1.16 9.64 0.94
N GLN A 78 1.09 9.17 2.19
CA GLN A 78 2.17 9.31 3.15
C GLN A 78 3.41 8.52 2.72
N ASN A 79 3.26 7.25 2.34
CA ASN A 79 4.37 6.42 1.86
C ASN A 79 5.08 7.06 0.66
N ILE A 80 4.34 7.60 -0.29
CA ILE A 80 4.91 8.30 -1.45
C ILE A 80 5.69 9.54 -1.01
N SER A 81 5.14 10.34 -0.09
CA SER A 81 5.84 11.50 0.43
C SER A 81 7.15 11.12 1.13
N GLU A 82 7.14 10.05 1.93
CA GLU A 82 8.32 9.54 2.62
C GLU A 82 9.34 8.95 1.63
N LEU A 83 8.88 8.24 0.60
CA LEU A 83 9.72 7.70 -0.47
C LEU A 83 10.46 8.81 -1.20
N PHE A 84 9.80 9.91 -1.57
CA PHE A 84 10.47 11.03 -2.22
C PHE A 84 11.41 11.79 -1.27
N LYS A 85 11.10 11.85 0.02
CA LYS A 85 12.04 12.39 1.01
C LYS A 85 13.32 11.56 1.04
N ILE A 86 13.21 10.23 1.07
CA ILE A 86 14.35 9.32 0.99
C ILE A 86 15.11 9.50 -0.33
N ALA A 87 14.40 9.66 -1.44
CA ALA A 87 15.02 9.92 -2.73
C ALA A 87 15.81 11.22 -2.74
N ASP A 88 15.30 12.29 -2.13
CA ASP A 88 16.00 13.57 -2.01
C ASP A 88 17.31 13.43 -1.19
N GLU A 89 17.25 12.72 -0.06
CA GLU A 89 18.41 12.46 0.81
C GLU A 89 19.48 11.64 0.08
N ILE A 90 19.08 10.65 -0.72
CA ILE A 90 20.01 9.89 -1.59
C ILE A 90 20.65 10.80 -2.64
N ARG A 91 19.87 11.62 -3.35
CA ARG A 91 20.38 12.56 -4.36
C ARG A 91 21.37 13.55 -3.75
N GLU A 92 21.09 14.08 -2.58
CA GLU A 92 22.00 14.99 -1.88
C GLU A 92 23.35 14.34 -1.63
N TYR A 93 23.37 13.07 -1.21
CA TYR A 93 24.64 12.33 -1.03
C TYR A 93 25.38 12.08 -2.35
N TYR A 94 24.66 11.90 -3.45
CA TYR A 94 25.23 11.60 -4.76
C TYR A 94 25.44 12.84 -5.66
N LEU A 95 25.17 14.05 -5.17
CA LEU A 95 25.24 15.29 -5.93
C LEU A 95 26.58 15.51 -6.66
N ASP A 96 27.69 15.17 -5.99
CA ASP A 96 29.06 15.34 -6.52
C ASP A 96 29.61 14.04 -7.13
N LYS A 97 28.78 13.02 -7.34
CA LYS A 97 29.18 11.73 -7.90
C LYS A 97 28.67 11.57 -9.32
N PRO A 98 29.40 10.83 -10.18
CA PRO A 98 29.01 10.68 -11.58
C PRO A 98 27.78 9.81 -11.79
N ASP A 99 27.50 8.92 -10.82
CA ASP A 99 26.46 7.92 -10.89
C ASP A 99 26.06 7.39 -9.51
N TYR A 100 25.06 6.52 -9.48
CA TYR A 100 24.57 5.84 -8.26
C TYR A 100 25.20 4.45 -8.06
N TRP A 101 26.32 4.15 -8.68
CA TRP A 101 26.95 2.85 -8.59
C TRP A 101 27.27 2.45 -7.14
N GLY A 102 26.93 1.20 -6.79
CA GLY A 102 27.09 0.66 -5.45
C GLY A 102 26.01 1.09 -4.45
N LEU A 103 25.00 1.86 -4.87
CA LEU A 103 23.86 2.17 -4.03
C LEU A 103 23.04 0.89 -3.78
N SER A 104 22.76 0.61 -2.51
CA SER A 104 21.91 -0.49 -2.08
C SER A 104 21.20 -0.12 -0.78
N THR A 105 20.15 -0.86 -0.44
CA THR A 105 19.46 -0.70 0.85
C THR A 105 20.43 -0.77 2.02
N GLU A 106 21.31 -1.77 2.00
CA GLU A 106 22.32 -2.00 3.05
C GLU A 106 23.33 -0.85 3.12
N PHE A 107 23.80 -0.37 1.97
CA PHE A 107 24.73 0.77 1.91
C PHE A 107 24.05 2.04 2.43
N ALA A 108 22.83 2.34 2.01
CA ALA A 108 22.08 3.51 2.45
C ALA A 108 21.83 3.49 3.97
N ALA A 109 21.44 2.34 4.52
CA ALA A 109 21.21 2.18 5.94
C ALA A 109 22.51 2.30 6.75
N LYS A 110 23.59 1.59 6.38
CA LYS A 110 24.88 1.61 7.08
C LYS A 110 25.58 2.98 7.05
N LYS A 111 25.45 3.68 5.92
CA LYS A 111 26.02 5.02 5.77
C LYS A 111 25.12 6.12 6.32
N GLN A 112 23.93 5.76 6.82
CA GLN A 112 22.93 6.70 7.31
C GLN A 112 22.67 7.83 6.30
N LEU A 113 22.55 7.44 5.00
CA LEU A 113 22.27 8.38 3.94
C LEU A 113 20.86 8.99 4.05
N ILE A 114 20.00 8.35 4.81
CA ILE A 114 18.60 8.70 5.02
C ILE A 114 18.32 8.91 6.50
N ASP A 115 17.27 9.63 6.82
CA ASP A 115 16.83 9.90 8.19
C ASP A 115 16.72 8.59 8.99
N THR A 116 17.41 8.52 10.14
CA THR A 116 17.51 7.32 10.97
C THR A 116 16.16 6.78 11.45
N LYS A 117 15.12 7.61 11.45
CA LYS A 117 13.75 7.15 11.77
C LYS A 117 13.20 6.11 10.77
N PHE A 118 13.74 6.05 9.55
CA PHE A 118 13.39 5.07 8.54
C PHE A 118 14.27 3.82 8.59
N ILE A 119 15.32 3.79 9.42
CA ILE A 119 16.25 2.66 9.51
C ILE A 119 15.86 1.78 10.71
N SER A 120 15.65 0.50 10.45
CA SER A 120 15.39 -0.53 11.45
C SER A 120 16.10 -1.82 11.06
N ASP A 121 17.05 -2.29 11.87
CA ASP A 121 17.79 -3.56 11.66
C ASP A 121 18.37 -3.71 10.22
N ASP A 122 19.10 -2.69 9.76
CA ASP A 122 19.67 -2.61 8.40
C ASP A 122 18.62 -2.59 7.25
N LYS A 123 17.35 -2.44 7.58
CA LYS A 123 16.23 -2.28 6.65
C LYS A 123 15.76 -0.84 6.63
N ILE A 124 15.16 -0.46 5.53
CA ILE A 124 14.50 0.83 5.39
C ILE A 124 12.99 0.61 5.45
N VAL A 125 12.34 1.21 6.45
CA VAL A 125 10.93 0.98 6.75
C VAL A 125 10.21 2.33 6.83
N LEU A 126 9.15 2.48 6.04
CA LEU A 126 8.29 3.66 6.07
C LEU A 126 7.44 3.69 7.35
N SER A 127 6.89 4.85 7.69
CA SER A 127 6.04 5.02 8.88
C SER A 127 4.79 4.12 8.88
N SER A 128 4.38 3.63 7.71
CA SER A 128 3.29 2.65 7.57
C SER A 128 3.69 1.22 7.95
N GLY A 129 4.98 0.95 8.16
CA GLY A 129 5.55 -0.38 8.34
C GLY A 129 5.94 -1.08 7.04
N SER A 130 5.79 -0.42 5.88
CA SER A 130 6.21 -0.98 4.59
C SER A 130 7.73 -0.93 4.46
N GLU A 131 8.36 -2.08 4.16
CA GLU A 131 9.78 -2.16 3.86
C GLU A 131 10.02 -1.74 2.40
N ILE A 132 11.03 -0.88 2.19
CA ILE A 132 11.48 -0.49 0.85
C ILE A 132 12.86 -1.03 0.57
N PHE A 133 13.13 -1.23 -0.71
CA PHE A 133 14.43 -1.68 -1.20
C PHE A 133 14.98 -0.63 -2.16
N ILE A 134 16.27 -0.33 -2.03
CA ILE A 134 16.99 0.64 -2.84
C ILE A 134 18.06 -0.11 -3.62
N GLY A 135 18.27 0.27 -4.86
CA GLY A 135 19.31 -0.30 -5.71
C GLY A 135 19.81 0.69 -6.77
N ASP A 136 20.95 0.38 -7.34
CA ASP A 136 21.56 1.09 -8.43
C ASP A 136 20.97 0.76 -9.82
N GLY A 137 19.80 0.13 -9.84
CA GLY A 137 19.11 -0.31 -11.05
C GLY A 137 19.66 -1.60 -11.69
N GLU A 138 20.83 -2.10 -11.28
CA GLU A 138 21.43 -3.31 -11.87
C GLU A 138 20.74 -4.62 -11.49
N LYS A 139 20.01 -4.65 -10.38
CA LYS A 139 19.39 -5.89 -9.85
C LYS A 139 17.90 -6.06 -10.17
N ALA A 140 17.22 -5.04 -10.62
CA ALA A 140 15.98 -5.24 -11.35
C ALA A 140 16.40 -5.70 -12.75
N ASP A 141 16.00 -6.89 -13.18
CA ASP A 141 16.22 -7.45 -14.54
C ASP A 141 15.64 -6.57 -15.65
N VAL A 142 15.83 -5.28 -15.58
CA VAL A 142 15.28 -4.26 -16.45
C VAL A 142 16.38 -3.68 -17.31
N LEU A 143 16.17 -3.83 -18.55
CA LEU A 143 16.93 -3.63 -19.78
C LEU A 143 17.80 -2.38 -19.95
N MET A 144 17.94 -1.50 -18.96
CA MET A 144 18.89 -0.38 -19.00
C MET A 144 19.40 0.00 -17.61
N PRO A 145 20.65 -0.32 -17.26
CA PRO A 145 21.32 0.37 -16.18
C PRO A 145 21.65 1.79 -16.69
N SER A 146 20.77 2.72 -16.45
CA SER A 146 21.19 4.10 -16.52
C SER A 146 21.90 4.37 -15.21
N SER A 147 23.24 4.49 -15.25
CA SER A 147 24.08 4.93 -14.12
C SER A 147 23.62 6.26 -13.51
N GLN A 148 22.66 6.92 -14.12
CA GLN A 148 22.10 8.21 -13.73
C GLN A 148 20.74 8.09 -13.01
N THR A 149 20.27 6.88 -12.75
CA THR A 149 19.04 6.62 -12.00
C THR A 149 19.27 5.59 -10.91
N PHE A 150 18.44 5.62 -9.89
CA PHE A 150 18.38 4.59 -8.88
C PHE A 150 16.94 4.12 -8.70
N ASP A 151 16.79 2.92 -8.18
CA ASP A 151 15.49 2.30 -8.00
C ASP A 151 15.10 2.28 -6.53
N ILE A 152 13.83 2.62 -6.26
CA ILE A 152 13.20 2.36 -4.99
C ILE A 152 12.03 1.43 -5.25
N SER A 153 11.95 0.33 -4.51
CA SER A 153 10.89 -0.66 -4.70
C SER A 153 10.15 -1.03 -3.43
N LEU A 154 8.86 -1.30 -3.61
CA LEU A 154 7.98 -1.94 -2.64
C LEU A 154 7.64 -3.34 -3.15
N ARG A 155 7.73 -4.36 -2.29
CA ARG A 155 7.49 -5.77 -2.64
C ARG A 155 6.28 -6.33 -1.93
N HIS A 156 5.81 -7.48 -2.40
CA HIS A 156 4.71 -8.24 -1.82
C HIS A 156 3.39 -7.46 -1.72
N LEU A 157 3.16 -6.56 -2.67
CA LEU A 157 1.93 -5.78 -2.74
C LEU A 157 0.80 -6.67 -3.24
N ASN A 158 -0.36 -6.59 -2.59
CA ASN A 158 -1.58 -7.16 -3.15
C ASN A 158 -2.11 -6.28 -4.30
N LYS A 159 -3.05 -6.80 -5.09
CA LYS A 159 -3.64 -6.11 -6.24
C LYS A 159 -4.14 -4.70 -5.91
N ALA A 160 -4.83 -4.56 -4.79
CA ALA A 160 -5.42 -3.28 -4.43
C ALA A 160 -4.37 -2.24 -3.99
N GLU A 161 -3.25 -2.67 -3.43
CA GLU A 161 -2.11 -1.81 -3.12
C GLU A 161 -1.36 -1.41 -4.39
N CYS A 162 -1.07 -2.38 -5.26
CA CYS A 162 -0.46 -2.12 -6.56
C CYS A 162 -1.26 -1.11 -7.38
N ILE A 163 -2.58 -1.29 -7.52
CA ILE A 163 -3.46 -0.33 -8.20
C ILE A 163 -3.40 1.05 -7.52
N ALA A 164 -3.43 1.09 -6.19
CA ALA A 164 -3.45 2.34 -5.47
C ALA A 164 -2.13 3.13 -5.61
N TYR A 165 -0.97 2.46 -5.66
CA TYR A 165 0.31 3.09 -6.00
C TYR A 165 0.36 3.55 -7.46
N SER A 166 -0.22 2.78 -8.39
CA SER A 166 -0.31 3.15 -9.80
C SER A 166 -1.18 4.38 -10.05
N GLU A 167 -2.26 4.54 -9.27
CA GLU A 167 -3.19 5.67 -9.34
C GLU A 167 -2.74 6.86 -8.48
N ALA A 168 -1.59 6.78 -7.84
CA ALA A 168 -1.10 7.83 -6.97
C ALA A 168 -0.86 9.13 -7.74
N LYS A 169 -1.27 10.23 -7.13
CA LYS A 169 -1.07 11.56 -7.70
C LYS A 169 0.28 12.11 -7.25
N PHE A 170 1.12 12.40 -8.20
CA PHE A 170 2.37 13.11 -8.00
C PHE A 170 2.19 14.58 -8.37
N SER A 171 2.94 15.51 -7.74
CA SER A 171 3.09 16.85 -8.29
C SER A 171 3.81 16.77 -9.63
N GLU A 172 3.64 17.78 -10.50
CA GLU A 172 4.32 17.81 -11.80
C GLU A 172 5.84 17.68 -11.64
N GLU A 173 6.42 18.35 -10.65
CA GLU A 173 7.85 18.29 -10.34
C GLU A 173 8.28 16.85 -10.01
N ARG A 174 7.57 16.17 -9.10
CA ARG A 174 7.89 14.80 -8.69
C ARG A 174 7.68 13.79 -9.82
N LEU A 175 6.69 14.04 -10.66
CA LEU A 175 6.45 13.19 -11.83
C LEU A 175 7.60 13.27 -12.84
N LEU A 176 8.22 14.43 -13.01
CA LEU A 176 9.38 14.62 -13.89
C LEU A 176 10.67 13.98 -13.36
N GLU A 177 10.76 13.69 -12.07
CA GLU A 177 11.87 12.96 -11.46
C GLU A 177 11.78 11.45 -11.72
N ILE A 178 10.57 10.94 -11.97
CA ILE A 178 10.33 9.53 -12.26
C ILE A 178 10.64 9.28 -13.75
N MET A 179 11.66 8.51 -14.02
CA MET A 179 12.04 8.11 -15.37
C MET A 179 11.22 6.91 -15.84
N ARG A 180 10.97 5.97 -14.90
CA ARG A 180 10.23 4.74 -15.17
C ARG A 180 9.49 4.29 -13.92
N ILE A 181 8.35 3.66 -14.14
CA ILE A 181 7.67 2.82 -13.12
C ILE A 181 7.61 1.40 -13.68
N THR A 182 8.06 0.41 -12.92
CA THR A 182 7.97 -0.99 -13.31
C THR A 182 7.10 -1.76 -12.32
N ILE A 183 6.15 -2.53 -12.84
CA ILE A 183 5.36 -3.49 -12.08
C ILE A 183 5.87 -4.88 -12.45
N VAL A 184 6.33 -5.63 -11.44
CA VAL A 184 6.82 -7.00 -11.60
C VAL A 184 5.91 -7.93 -10.81
N ASN A 185 5.47 -9.00 -11.44
CA ASN A 185 4.71 -10.08 -10.81
C ASN A 185 4.89 -11.39 -11.59
N GLU A 186 4.19 -12.45 -11.21
CA GLU A 186 4.29 -13.76 -11.86
C GLU A 186 3.87 -13.75 -13.35
N SER A 187 3.09 -12.76 -13.79
CA SER A 187 2.65 -12.63 -15.20
C SER A 187 3.69 -11.93 -16.07
N GLY A 188 4.66 -11.23 -15.49
CA GLY A 188 5.72 -10.55 -16.24
C GLY A 188 6.20 -9.24 -15.62
N HIS A 189 6.91 -8.49 -16.46
CA HIS A 189 7.48 -7.18 -16.16
C HIS A 189 6.82 -6.14 -17.07
N TYR A 190 6.24 -5.11 -16.49
CA TYR A 190 5.51 -4.06 -17.20
C TYR A 190 6.14 -2.71 -16.88
N ALA A 191 6.83 -2.11 -17.87
CA ALA A 191 7.50 -0.83 -17.71
C ALA A 191 6.65 0.30 -18.28
N PHE A 192 6.49 1.36 -17.50
CA PHE A 192 5.81 2.59 -17.85
C PHE A 192 6.84 3.72 -17.94
N GLU A 193 6.95 4.35 -19.11
CA GLU A 193 7.97 5.34 -19.42
C GLU A 193 7.39 6.53 -20.19
N TRP A 194 8.08 7.65 -20.16
CA TRP A 194 7.73 8.80 -20.98
C TRP A 194 7.90 8.47 -22.46
N GLY A 195 6.80 8.53 -23.22
CA GLY A 195 6.81 8.22 -24.66
C GLY A 195 6.99 6.73 -25.01
N GLY A 196 6.96 5.83 -24.02
CA GLY A 196 7.01 4.38 -24.24
C GLY A 196 5.68 3.77 -24.65
N GLU A 197 5.67 2.45 -24.82
CA GLU A 197 4.46 1.67 -25.15
C GLU A 197 3.37 1.83 -24.07
N HIS A 198 3.81 1.85 -22.81
CA HIS A 198 2.97 2.18 -21.67
C HIS A 198 3.40 3.54 -21.13
N PRO A 199 2.65 4.63 -21.42
CA PRO A 199 3.07 5.96 -21.05
C PRO A 199 2.87 6.28 -19.56
N LEU A 200 3.77 7.13 -19.02
CA LEU A 200 3.54 7.82 -17.76
C LEU A 200 2.67 9.07 -17.99
N PRO A 201 1.81 9.44 -17.01
CA PRO A 201 1.44 8.68 -15.81
C PRO A 201 0.59 7.45 -16.12
N ILE A 202 0.65 6.43 -15.25
CA ILE A 202 -0.09 5.18 -15.44
C ILE A 202 -1.59 5.47 -15.50
N GLN A 203 -2.24 5.02 -16.57
CA GLN A 203 -3.67 5.20 -16.73
C GLN A 203 -4.44 4.24 -15.80
N LYS A 204 -5.53 4.71 -15.24
CA LYS A 204 -6.32 3.95 -14.25
C LYS A 204 -6.77 2.57 -14.72
N TYR A 205 -7.12 2.43 -15.99
CA TYR A 205 -7.52 1.15 -16.58
C TYR A 205 -6.32 0.20 -16.70
N ALA A 206 -5.15 0.72 -17.09
CA ALA A 206 -3.93 -0.07 -17.25
C ALA A 206 -3.47 -0.68 -15.91
N ALA A 207 -3.57 0.06 -14.80
CA ALA A 207 -3.24 -0.44 -13.48
C ALA A 207 -3.97 -1.75 -13.12
N LYS A 208 -5.23 -1.88 -13.52
CA LYS A 208 -6.05 -3.07 -13.23
C LYS A 208 -5.61 -4.30 -14.01
N ASP A 209 -5.07 -4.08 -15.21
CA ASP A 209 -4.65 -5.16 -16.11
C ASP A 209 -3.25 -5.68 -15.74
N PHE A 210 -2.40 -4.82 -15.19
CA PHE A 210 -1.01 -5.15 -14.88
C PHE A 210 -0.76 -5.52 -13.40
N CYS A 211 -1.68 -5.18 -12.48
CA CYS A 211 -1.59 -5.59 -11.09
C CYS A 211 -2.22 -6.98 -10.88
N HIS A 212 -1.42 -7.94 -10.43
CA HIS A 212 -1.86 -9.30 -10.11
C HIS A 212 -2.49 -9.39 -8.71
N ASP A 213 -3.18 -10.49 -8.42
CA ASP A 213 -3.91 -10.65 -7.15
C ASP A 213 -2.99 -10.64 -5.92
N SER A 214 -1.75 -11.08 -6.07
CA SER A 214 -0.73 -11.11 -5.01
C SER A 214 0.67 -10.92 -5.57
N ASP A 215 1.60 -10.61 -4.67
CA ASP A 215 3.04 -10.59 -4.91
C ASP A 215 3.50 -9.64 -6.04
N ASN A 216 2.89 -8.47 -6.11
CA ASN A 216 3.38 -7.43 -7.00
C ASN A 216 4.57 -6.70 -6.36
N THR A 217 5.59 -6.43 -7.16
CA THR A 217 6.68 -5.52 -6.84
C THR A 217 6.49 -4.25 -7.66
N PHE A 218 6.50 -3.11 -7.00
CA PHE A 218 6.38 -1.80 -7.63
C PHE A 218 7.71 -1.06 -7.50
N ILE A 219 8.29 -0.65 -8.63
CA ILE A 219 9.62 -0.06 -8.71
C ILE A 219 9.50 1.33 -9.33
N TRP A 220 10.05 2.33 -8.67
CA TRP A 220 10.27 3.67 -9.21
C TRP A 220 11.74 3.83 -9.55
N SER A 221 12.05 4.05 -10.84
CA SER A 221 13.39 4.48 -11.28
C SER A 221 13.41 6.01 -11.27
N ILE A 222 14.23 6.58 -10.39
CA ILE A 222 14.26 8.00 -10.06
C ILE A 222 15.62 8.57 -10.52
N LYS A 223 15.55 9.78 -11.10
CA LYS A 223 16.74 10.53 -11.56
C LYS A 223 17.32 11.36 -10.42
#